data_5894b87891656950dd40269f4fc6fcd9
#
_entry.id   5894b87891656950dd40269f4fc6fcd9
#
_cell.length_a   1.000
_cell.length_b   1.000
_cell.length_c   1.000
_cell.angle_alpha   90.00
_cell.angle_beta   90.00
_cell.angle_gamma   90.00
#
_symmetry.space_group_name_H-M   'P 1'
#
loop_
_entity.id
_entity.type
_entity.pdbx_description
1 polymer ?
#
loop_
_entity_poly.entity_id
_entity_poly.type
_entity_poly.pdbx_seq_one_letter_code
_entity_poly.pdbx_strand_id
1 'polypeptide(L)'
;MSPVAERPSRASSDLQRDAVALQAAVSELVKVYQFRDRDRICCHDVSVTQCHALEALVEAGPMRVSALAERLFLDKSTTSRVVRTLVKKGYVEQRADAADGRATALHATASGRRLYRRITDDLVEQQKQLLQDLDPDVREGVVNVIRRLARAADSRFRSGGSGDACCGPATCDDGSCG
;
A
#
# COMPACT_ATOMS: atom_id res chain seq x y z
N MET A 1 -4.91 -41.63 29.10
CA MET A 1 -5.08 -41.69 27.64
C MET A 1 -4.55 -40.37 27.09
N SER A 2 -3.32 -40.40 26.55
CA SER A 2 -2.69 -39.22 25.97
C SER A 2 -3.23 -38.99 24.54
N PRO A 3 -3.53 -37.77 24.12
CA PRO A 3 -3.95 -37.51 22.76
C PRO A 3 -2.77 -37.74 21.80
N VAL A 4 -2.99 -38.60 20.82
CA VAL A 4 -2.08 -38.82 19.69
C VAL A 4 -2.05 -37.56 18.85
N ALA A 5 -0.94 -36.86 18.83
CA ALA A 5 -0.75 -35.73 17.92
C ALA A 5 -0.77 -36.25 16.48
N GLU A 6 -1.81 -35.89 15.73
CA GLU A 6 -1.91 -36.20 14.30
C GLU A 6 -0.76 -35.52 13.56
N ARG A 7 0.05 -36.37 12.87
CA ARG A 7 1.10 -35.82 11.97
C ARG A 7 0.44 -35.07 10.82
N PRO A 8 0.87 -33.84 10.52
CA PRO A 8 0.32 -33.10 9.40
C PRO A 8 0.51 -33.89 8.09
N SER A 9 -0.50 -33.87 7.23
CA SER A 9 -0.45 -34.53 5.92
C SER A 9 0.69 -33.93 5.06
N ARG A 10 1.27 -34.69 4.13
CA ARG A 10 2.30 -34.20 3.20
C ARG A 10 1.90 -32.88 2.53
N ALA A 11 0.66 -32.76 2.09
CA ALA A 11 0.12 -31.54 1.47
C ALA A 11 0.14 -30.35 2.44
N SER A 12 -0.09 -30.54 3.74
CA SER A 12 -0.01 -29.49 4.76
C SER A 12 1.43 -29.04 5.01
N SER A 13 2.38 -29.97 5.01
CA SER A 13 3.81 -29.62 5.18
C SER A 13 4.38 -28.88 3.96
N ASP A 14 3.92 -29.21 2.76
CA ASP A 14 4.33 -28.52 1.52
C ASP A 14 3.77 -27.12 1.47
N LEU A 15 2.50 -26.92 1.80
CA LEU A 15 1.88 -25.60 1.88
C LEU A 15 2.56 -24.72 2.94
N GLN A 16 2.92 -25.27 4.09
CA GLN A 16 3.63 -24.53 5.14
C GLN A 16 5.02 -24.07 4.65
N ARG A 17 5.78 -24.93 3.99
CA ARG A 17 7.08 -24.60 3.40
C ARG A 17 6.94 -23.49 2.35
N ASP A 18 5.96 -23.60 1.46
CA ASP A 18 5.72 -22.63 0.41
C ASP A 18 5.25 -21.28 0.97
N ALA A 19 4.45 -21.28 2.05
CA ALA A 19 4.06 -20.07 2.76
C ALA A 19 5.24 -19.34 3.42
N VAL A 20 6.19 -20.08 4.01
CA VAL A 20 7.42 -19.52 4.57
C VAL A 20 8.30 -18.90 3.47
N ALA A 21 8.45 -19.58 2.33
CA ALA A 21 9.20 -19.09 1.19
C ALA A 21 8.55 -17.82 0.60
N LEU A 22 7.24 -17.81 0.46
CA LEU A 22 6.49 -16.63 0.00
C LEU A 22 6.65 -15.45 0.97
N GLN A 23 6.55 -15.69 2.29
CA GLN A 23 6.74 -14.64 3.30
C GLN A 23 8.14 -14.02 3.20
N ALA A 24 9.18 -14.82 3.03
CA ALA A 24 10.54 -14.33 2.87
C ALA A 24 10.69 -13.47 1.60
N ALA A 25 10.20 -13.97 0.46
CA ALA A 25 10.26 -13.26 -0.82
C ALA A 25 9.48 -11.93 -0.80
N VAL A 26 8.28 -11.92 -0.21
CA VAL A 26 7.47 -10.69 -0.06
C VAL A 26 8.18 -9.70 0.87
N SER A 27 8.77 -10.16 1.98
CA SER A 27 9.52 -9.29 2.89
C SER A 27 10.73 -8.65 2.21
N GLU A 28 11.46 -9.41 1.41
CA GLU A 28 12.59 -8.90 0.63
C GLU A 28 12.14 -7.88 -0.41
N LEU A 29 11.09 -8.20 -1.18
CA LEU A 29 10.50 -7.30 -2.17
C LEU A 29 10.07 -5.97 -1.54
N VAL A 30 9.33 -6.02 -0.44
CA VAL A 30 8.86 -4.83 0.29
C VAL A 30 10.03 -3.98 0.76
N LYS A 31 11.09 -4.59 1.34
CA LYS A 31 12.30 -3.85 1.76
C LYS A 31 12.96 -3.13 0.60
N VAL A 32 13.16 -3.82 -0.53
CA VAL A 32 13.77 -3.21 -1.73
C VAL A 32 12.96 -2.02 -2.20
N TYR A 33 11.63 -2.16 -2.35
CA TYR A 33 10.77 -1.08 -2.82
C TYR A 33 10.69 0.08 -1.82
N GLN A 34 10.57 -0.20 -0.51
CA GLN A 34 10.51 0.85 0.51
C GLN A 34 11.78 1.71 0.57
N PHE A 35 12.96 1.12 0.39
CA PHE A 35 14.22 1.87 0.44
C PHE A 35 14.58 2.51 -0.90
N ARG A 36 14.39 1.78 -2.01
CA ARG A 36 14.76 2.21 -3.35
C ARG A 36 13.81 3.27 -3.93
N ASP A 37 12.50 3.04 -3.81
CA ASP A 37 11.50 3.96 -4.36
C ASP A 37 11.41 5.24 -3.54
N ARG A 38 11.71 5.17 -2.24
CA ARG A 38 11.77 6.36 -1.39
C ARG A 38 12.74 7.39 -1.94
N ASP A 39 13.94 7.00 -2.32
CA ASP A 39 14.96 7.92 -2.79
C ASP A 39 14.57 8.57 -4.13
N ARG A 40 13.91 7.84 -5.01
CA ARG A 40 13.46 8.36 -6.31
C ARG A 40 12.22 9.24 -6.22
N ILE A 41 11.23 8.86 -5.43
CA ILE A 41 10.03 9.67 -5.20
C ILE A 41 10.42 10.97 -4.48
N CYS A 42 11.36 10.93 -3.53
CA CYS A 42 11.87 12.12 -2.86
C CYS A 42 12.58 13.11 -3.81
N CYS A 43 13.14 12.67 -4.94
CA CYS A 43 13.70 13.56 -5.96
C CYS A 43 12.63 14.45 -6.61
N HIS A 44 11.35 14.11 -6.50
CA HIS A 44 10.23 14.90 -7.02
C HIS A 44 9.55 15.80 -5.97
N ASP A 45 10.20 16.05 -4.84
CA ASP A 45 9.66 16.90 -3.75
C ASP A 45 8.37 16.35 -3.11
N VAL A 46 8.13 15.05 -3.15
CA VAL A 46 7.01 14.38 -2.48
C VAL A 46 7.48 13.13 -1.76
N SER A 47 6.81 12.78 -0.65
CA SER A 47 7.03 11.48 -0.01
C SER A 47 6.25 10.38 -0.73
N VAL A 48 6.60 9.11 -0.46
CA VAL A 48 5.88 7.93 -0.96
C VAL A 48 4.38 8.02 -0.65
N THR A 49 4.02 8.38 0.58
CA THR A 49 2.62 8.54 0.98
C THR A 49 1.91 9.68 0.22
N GLN A 50 2.63 10.77 -0.06
CA GLN A 50 2.10 11.87 -0.88
C GLN A 50 1.91 11.45 -2.34
N CYS A 51 2.81 10.63 -2.87
CA CYS A 51 2.68 10.04 -4.21
C CYS A 51 1.43 9.15 -4.30
N HIS A 52 1.22 8.23 -3.35
CA HIS A 52 0.01 7.40 -3.31
C HIS A 52 -1.28 8.20 -3.13
N ALA A 53 -1.24 9.32 -2.40
CA ALA A 53 -2.39 10.22 -2.32
C ALA A 53 -2.70 10.89 -3.67
N LEU A 54 -1.69 11.32 -4.41
CA LEU A 54 -1.86 11.85 -5.78
C LEU A 54 -2.37 10.77 -6.74
N GLU A 55 -1.82 9.56 -6.68
CA GLU A 55 -2.29 8.40 -7.45
C GLU A 55 -3.79 8.18 -7.25
N ALA A 56 -4.24 8.07 -6.00
CA ALA A 56 -5.65 7.86 -5.67
C ALA A 56 -6.56 8.95 -6.26
N LEU A 57 -6.12 10.22 -6.19
CA LEU A 57 -6.88 11.35 -6.71
C LEU A 57 -6.85 11.47 -8.24
N VAL A 58 -5.79 10.98 -8.88
CA VAL A 58 -5.68 10.99 -10.36
C VAL A 58 -6.46 9.84 -10.97
N GLU A 59 -6.37 8.65 -10.39
CA GLU A 59 -6.97 7.42 -10.95
C GLU A 59 -8.46 7.28 -10.61
N ALA A 60 -8.83 7.51 -9.36
CA ALA A 60 -10.22 7.36 -8.93
C ALA A 60 -11.02 8.68 -8.96
N GLY A 61 -10.35 9.79 -9.26
CA GLY A 61 -10.99 11.10 -9.31
C GLY A 61 -11.15 11.77 -7.94
N PRO A 62 -11.93 12.86 -7.87
CA PRO A 62 -12.13 13.63 -6.65
C PRO A 62 -12.76 12.79 -5.54
N MET A 63 -12.28 12.97 -4.29
CA MET A 63 -12.84 12.26 -3.14
C MET A 63 -12.67 13.04 -1.84
N ARG A 64 -13.43 12.67 -0.82
CA ARG A 64 -13.33 13.23 0.53
C ARG A 64 -12.09 12.67 1.25
N VAL A 65 -11.60 13.39 2.27
CA VAL A 65 -10.44 12.97 3.08
C VAL A 65 -10.66 11.58 3.71
N SER A 66 -11.88 11.25 4.12
CA SER A 66 -12.20 9.93 4.69
C SER A 66 -12.00 8.80 3.67
N ALA A 67 -12.51 8.97 2.45
CA ALA A 67 -12.32 7.99 1.38
C ALA A 67 -10.84 7.84 0.97
N LEU A 68 -10.08 8.94 0.98
CA LEU A 68 -8.64 8.89 0.76
C LEU A 68 -7.91 8.15 1.88
N ALA A 69 -8.30 8.35 3.15
CA ALA A 69 -7.75 7.66 4.31
C ALA A 69 -7.94 6.14 4.21
N GLU A 70 -9.15 5.69 3.85
CA GLU A 70 -9.46 4.28 3.61
C GLU A 70 -8.59 3.67 2.50
N ARG A 71 -8.42 4.40 1.39
CA ARG A 71 -7.58 3.93 0.27
C ARG A 71 -6.10 3.82 0.61
N LEU A 72 -5.61 4.71 1.47
CA LEU A 72 -4.21 4.74 1.90
C LEU A 72 -3.94 3.84 3.11
N PHE A 73 -4.97 3.21 3.68
CA PHE A 73 -4.89 2.45 4.93
C PHE A 73 -4.28 3.30 6.08
N LEU A 74 -4.67 4.59 6.14
CA LEU A 74 -4.21 5.55 7.14
C LEU A 74 -5.36 6.09 7.95
N ASP A 75 -5.06 6.56 9.15
CA ASP A 75 -6.02 7.34 9.94
C ASP A 75 -6.29 8.71 9.29
N LYS A 76 -7.48 9.28 9.61
CA LYS A 76 -7.93 10.56 9.06
C LYS A 76 -7.01 11.72 9.39
N SER A 77 -6.35 11.71 10.57
CA SER A 77 -5.47 12.79 11.01
C SER A 77 -4.17 12.80 10.22
N THR A 78 -3.57 11.64 10.01
CA THR A 78 -2.37 11.45 9.16
C THR A 78 -2.68 11.84 7.72
N THR A 79 -3.80 11.35 7.16
CA THR A 79 -4.24 11.70 5.80
C THR A 79 -4.44 13.21 5.66
N SER A 80 -5.03 13.88 6.65
CA SER A 80 -5.21 15.33 6.65
C SER A 80 -3.87 16.09 6.61
N ARG A 81 -2.82 15.58 7.29
CA ARG A 81 -1.46 16.17 7.23
C ARG A 81 -0.84 16.00 5.84
N VAL A 82 -0.97 14.81 5.24
CA VAL A 82 -0.52 14.54 3.87
C VAL A 82 -1.19 15.50 2.88
N VAL A 83 -2.51 15.60 2.94
CA VAL A 83 -3.31 16.50 2.09
C VAL A 83 -2.89 17.95 2.27
N ARG A 84 -2.74 18.42 3.50
CA ARG A 84 -2.31 19.81 3.79
C ARG A 84 -0.98 20.12 3.10
N THR A 85 -0.03 19.19 3.12
CA THR A 85 1.25 19.37 2.47
C THR A 85 1.11 19.42 0.95
N LEU A 86 0.29 18.56 0.36
CA LEU A 86 0.03 18.56 -1.09
C LEU A 86 -0.70 19.83 -1.54
N VAL A 87 -1.62 20.36 -0.73
CA VAL A 87 -2.29 21.65 -0.99
C VAL A 87 -1.27 22.79 -0.92
N LYS A 88 -0.41 22.83 0.10
CA LYS A 88 0.66 23.84 0.22
C LYS A 88 1.61 23.83 -0.98
N LYS A 89 1.86 22.66 -1.55
CA LYS A 89 2.69 22.48 -2.76
C LYS A 89 1.95 22.74 -4.08
N GLY A 90 0.65 22.99 -4.04
CA GLY A 90 -0.19 23.25 -5.20
C GLY A 90 -0.50 22.01 -6.06
N TYR A 91 -0.29 20.80 -5.52
CA TYR A 91 -0.58 19.54 -6.23
C TYR A 91 -2.01 19.04 -6.02
N VAL A 92 -2.64 19.46 -4.93
CA VAL A 92 -4.02 19.15 -4.59
C VAL A 92 -4.75 20.47 -4.27
N GLU A 93 -6.00 20.55 -4.59
CA GLU A 93 -6.91 21.62 -4.20
C GLU A 93 -8.14 21.06 -3.51
N GLN A 94 -8.75 21.88 -2.68
CA GLN A 94 -10.00 21.58 -1.98
C GLN A 94 -11.13 22.38 -2.62
N ARG A 95 -12.22 21.69 -2.97
CA ARG A 95 -13.43 22.29 -3.54
C ARG A 95 -14.66 21.79 -2.81
N ALA A 96 -15.79 22.49 -2.92
CA ALA A 96 -17.05 21.95 -2.47
C ALA A 96 -17.35 20.61 -3.18
N ASP A 97 -17.83 19.63 -2.42
CA ASP A 97 -18.23 18.33 -2.96
C ASP A 97 -19.46 18.52 -3.87
N ALA A 98 -19.44 17.92 -5.06
CA ALA A 98 -20.51 18.09 -6.04
C ALA A 98 -21.85 17.47 -5.58
N ALA A 99 -21.81 16.45 -4.71
CA ALA A 99 -23.00 15.79 -4.18
C ALA A 99 -23.51 16.43 -2.88
N ASP A 100 -22.62 17.09 -2.12
CA ASP A 100 -22.92 17.72 -0.85
C ASP A 100 -22.06 18.97 -0.67
N GLY A 101 -22.59 20.10 -1.06
CA GLY A 101 -21.90 21.39 -1.04
C GLY A 101 -21.39 21.83 0.36
N ARG A 102 -21.83 21.16 1.45
CA ARG A 102 -21.31 21.37 2.81
C ARG A 102 -20.02 20.60 3.08
N ALA A 103 -19.72 19.60 2.26
CA ALA A 103 -18.53 18.78 2.37
C ALA A 103 -17.44 19.29 1.42
N THR A 104 -16.21 18.91 1.71
CA THR A 104 -15.04 19.24 0.89
C THR A 104 -14.52 18.01 0.19
N ALA A 105 -14.35 18.11 -1.13
CA ALA A 105 -13.68 17.12 -1.97
C ALA A 105 -12.27 17.59 -2.32
N LEU A 106 -11.35 16.64 -2.40
CA LEU A 106 -9.97 16.82 -2.82
C LEU A 106 -9.86 16.58 -4.33
N HIS A 107 -9.17 17.46 -5.01
CA HIS A 107 -8.93 17.35 -6.45
C HIS A 107 -7.44 17.44 -6.74
N ALA A 108 -6.92 16.54 -7.57
CA ALA A 108 -5.57 16.70 -8.12
C ALA A 108 -5.57 17.90 -9.10
N THR A 109 -4.65 18.83 -8.91
CA THR A 109 -4.46 19.97 -9.83
C THR A 109 -3.81 19.51 -11.14
N ALA A 110 -3.77 20.37 -12.15
CA ALA A 110 -3.00 20.10 -13.36
C ALA A 110 -1.50 19.85 -13.06
N SER A 111 -0.94 20.55 -12.08
CA SER A 111 0.44 20.36 -11.61
C SER A 111 0.62 19.02 -10.91
N GLY A 112 -0.33 18.65 -10.04
CA GLY A 112 -0.31 17.33 -9.37
C GLY A 112 -0.39 16.17 -10.38
N ARG A 113 -1.28 16.26 -11.37
CA ARG A 113 -1.37 15.25 -12.44
C ARG A 113 -0.11 15.15 -13.29
N ARG A 114 0.56 16.26 -13.58
CA ARG A 114 1.85 16.23 -14.30
C ARG A 114 2.95 15.61 -13.47
N LEU A 115 3.00 15.92 -12.17
CA LEU A 115 3.97 15.32 -11.26
C LEU A 115 3.76 13.82 -11.16
N TYR A 116 2.52 13.36 -10.92
CA TYR A 116 2.20 11.93 -10.84
C TYR A 116 2.63 11.18 -12.11
N ARG A 117 2.32 11.73 -13.30
CA ARG A 117 2.74 11.11 -14.57
C ARG A 117 4.25 10.95 -14.66
N ARG A 118 5.04 12.00 -14.36
CA ARG A 118 6.50 11.90 -14.38
C ARG A 118 7.03 10.81 -13.45
N ILE A 119 6.52 10.76 -12.21
CA ILE A 119 6.91 9.70 -11.26
C ILE A 119 6.57 8.33 -11.82
N THR A 120 5.37 8.16 -12.37
CA THR A 120 4.91 6.89 -12.94
C THR A 120 5.74 6.48 -14.15
N ASP A 121 6.07 7.41 -15.04
CA ASP A 121 6.91 7.16 -16.21
C ASP A 121 8.32 6.67 -15.79
N ASP A 122 8.92 7.30 -14.79
CA ASP A 122 10.22 6.90 -14.22
C ASP A 122 10.16 5.50 -13.57
N LEU A 123 9.07 5.19 -12.85
CA LEU A 123 8.87 3.88 -12.25
C LEU A 123 8.65 2.80 -13.32
N VAL A 124 7.85 3.10 -14.36
CA VAL A 124 7.62 2.17 -15.48
C VAL A 124 8.92 1.86 -16.21
N GLU A 125 9.78 2.85 -16.44
CA GLU A 125 11.08 2.61 -17.08
C GLU A 125 11.97 1.65 -16.26
N GLN A 126 11.92 1.75 -14.94
CA GLN A 126 12.61 0.79 -14.08
C GLN A 126 12.02 -0.63 -14.19
N GLN A 127 10.68 -0.75 -14.24
CA GLN A 127 10.05 -2.06 -14.40
C GLN A 127 10.41 -2.70 -15.75
N LYS A 128 10.57 -1.90 -16.82
CA LYS A 128 11.05 -2.41 -18.10
C LYS A 128 12.44 -3.05 -17.96
N GLN A 129 13.36 -2.41 -17.24
CA GLN A 129 14.70 -2.95 -17.00
C GLN A 129 14.66 -4.28 -16.23
N LEU A 130 13.73 -4.44 -15.30
CA LEU A 130 13.55 -5.71 -14.57
C LEU A 130 12.96 -6.82 -15.44
N LEU A 131 12.13 -6.46 -16.40
CA LEU A 131 11.41 -7.42 -17.23
C LEU A 131 12.12 -7.76 -18.55
N GLN A 132 13.14 -7.00 -18.96
CA GLN A 132 13.77 -7.13 -20.28
C GLN A 132 14.35 -8.52 -20.55
N ASP A 133 14.90 -9.16 -19.50
CA ASP A 133 15.56 -10.46 -19.59
C ASP A 133 14.60 -11.65 -19.37
N LEU A 134 13.31 -11.39 -19.21
CA LEU A 134 12.29 -12.42 -19.03
C LEU A 134 11.54 -12.69 -20.34
N ASP A 135 11.21 -13.96 -20.59
CA ASP A 135 10.33 -14.33 -21.70
C ASP A 135 8.93 -13.70 -21.55
N PRO A 136 8.24 -13.39 -22.68
CA PRO A 136 6.92 -12.74 -22.64
C PRO A 136 5.89 -13.46 -21.78
N ASP A 137 5.83 -14.79 -21.84
CA ASP A 137 4.89 -15.60 -21.04
C ASP A 137 5.21 -15.52 -19.54
N VAL A 138 6.49 -15.47 -19.20
CA VAL A 138 6.94 -15.28 -17.80
C VAL A 138 6.56 -13.89 -17.30
N ARG A 139 6.72 -12.84 -18.13
CA ARG A 139 6.32 -11.46 -17.77
C ARG A 139 4.83 -11.38 -17.43
N GLU A 140 3.98 -11.97 -18.28
CA GLU A 140 2.54 -12.01 -18.05
C GLU A 140 2.21 -12.80 -16.77
N GLY A 141 2.85 -13.96 -16.57
CA GLY A 141 2.70 -14.77 -15.37
C GLY A 141 3.03 -14.03 -14.08
N VAL A 142 4.16 -13.32 -14.04
CA VAL A 142 4.60 -12.50 -12.89
C VAL A 142 3.55 -11.43 -12.55
N VAL A 143 3.09 -10.67 -13.54
CA VAL A 143 2.09 -9.62 -13.34
C VAL A 143 0.79 -10.20 -12.78
N ASN A 144 0.32 -11.32 -13.33
CA ASN A 144 -0.92 -11.98 -12.91
C ASN A 144 -0.83 -12.51 -11.47
N VAL A 145 0.30 -13.14 -11.11
CA VAL A 145 0.53 -13.65 -9.74
C VAL A 145 0.57 -12.49 -8.73
N ILE A 146 1.33 -11.43 -9.00
CA ILE A 146 1.43 -10.28 -8.10
C ILE A 146 0.05 -9.62 -7.90
N ARG A 147 -0.71 -9.40 -8.97
CA ARG A 147 -2.08 -8.84 -8.89
C ARG A 147 -3.02 -9.72 -8.06
N ARG A 148 -2.90 -11.05 -8.22
CA ARG A 148 -3.72 -12.01 -7.45
C ARG A 148 -3.37 -11.97 -5.95
N LEU A 149 -2.08 -11.94 -5.62
CA LEU A 149 -1.60 -11.82 -4.25
C LEU A 149 -2.04 -10.50 -3.60
N ALA A 150 -1.91 -9.37 -4.32
CA ALA A 150 -2.33 -8.06 -3.85
C ALA A 150 -3.83 -8.03 -3.52
N ARG A 151 -4.70 -8.55 -4.43
CA ARG A 151 -6.14 -8.65 -4.18
C ARG A 151 -6.49 -9.55 -2.99
N ALA A 152 -5.79 -10.67 -2.84
CA ALA A 152 -6.03 -11.58 -1.71
C ALA A 152 -5.61 -10.94 -0.37
N ALA A 153 -4.51 -10.19 -0.35
CA ALA A 153 -4.05 -9.45 0.82
C ALA A 153 -5.04 -8.34 1.19
N ASP A 154 -5.49 -7.52 0.23
CA ASP A 154 -6.48 -6.45 0.45
C ASP A 154 -7.81 -7.01 0.99
N SER A 155 -8.31 -8.10 0.43
CA SER A 155 -9.53 -8.76 0.90
C SER A 155 -9.41 -9.22 2.36
N ARG A 156 -8.27 -9.82 2.74
CA ARG A 156 -8.04 -10.24 4.13
C ARG A 156 -7.94 -9.06 5.08
N PHE A 157 -7.27 -7.99 4.68
CA PHE A 157 -7.15 -6.78 5.48
C PHE A 157 -8.53 -6.14 5.74
N ARG A 158 -9.39 -6.06 4.71
CA ARG A 158 -10.75 -5.53 4.84
C ARG A 158 -11.68 -6.43 5.66
N SER A 159 -11.56 -7.76 5.53
CA SER A 159 -12.37 -8.71 6.29
C SER A 159 -11.88 -8.93 7.72
N GLY A 160 -10.59 -8.69 8.02
CA GLY A 160 -10.00 -8.76 9.35
C GLY A 160 -10.07 -7.45 10.15
N GLY A 161 -10.68 -6.40 9.60
CA GLY A 161 -10.77 -5.07 10.20
C GLY A 161 -11.76 -4.88 11.37
N SER A 162 -12.14 -5.95 12.05
CA SER A 162 -12.64 -5.88 13.43
C SER A 162 -11.42 -6.05 14.34
N GLY A 163 -10.82 -4.93 14.72
CA GLY A 163 -9.63 -4.90 15.54
C GLY A 163 -9.70 -5.72 16.80
N ASP A 164 -8.99 -6.84 16.83
CA ASP A 164 -8.68 -7.57 18.08
C ASP A 164 -7.43 -8.48 17.97
N ALA A 165 -6.45 -8.16 17.12
CA ALA A 165 -5.32 -9.06 16.99
C ALA A 165 -3.92 -8.47 17.28
N CYS A 166 -3.78 -7.22 17.70
CA CYS A 166 -2.45 -6.66 18.03
C CYS A 166 -2.24 -6.24 19.47
N CYS A 167 -3.26 -6.22 20.34
CA CYS A 167 -3.09 -5.97 21.76
C CYS A 167 -3.97 -6.95 22.55
N GLY A 168 -3.57 -8.21 22.63
CA GLY A 168 -4.00 -9.06 23.73
C GLY A 168 -3.50 -8.42 25.03
N PRO A 169 -4.24 -8.54 26.16
CA PRO A 169 -3.74 -8.08 27.44
C PRO A 169 -2.57 -8.98 27.85
N ALA A 170 -1.39 -8.71 27.30
CA ALA A 170 -0.16 -9.13 27.92
C ALA A 170 -0.05 -8.24 29.17
N THR A 171 -0.27 -8.85 30.31
CA THR A 171 0.06 -8.34 31.63
C THR A 171 1.43 -7.68 31.58
N CYS A 172 1.45 -6.34 31.48
CA CYS A 172 2.63 -5.56 31.82
C CYS A 172 2.71 -5.55 33.34
N ASP A 173 3.17 -6.66 33.93
CA ASP A 173 3.72 -6.71 35.26
C ASP A 173 5.24 -6.61 35.05
N ASP A 174 5.75 -5.48 35.35
CA ASP A 174 7.09 -5.09 35.74
C ASP A 174 7.49 -3.74 35.13
N GLY A 175 7.58 -2.75 36.04
CA GLY A 175 7.97 -1.38 35.76
C GLY A 175 9.42 -1.27 35.27
N SER A 176 9.60 -1.25 33.94
CA SER A 176 10.84 -0.81 33.30
C SER A 176 10.57 -0.44 31.85
N CYS A 177 10.11 0.79 31.62
CA CYS A 177 10.28 1.51 30.38
C CYS A 177 10.91 2.85 30.70
N GLY A 178 12.27 2.91 30.60
CA GLY A 178 13.05 4.12 30.56
C GLY A 178 13.28 4.54 29.11
#